data_c6ca86808cab5ffbd06ac1d032c75795
#
_entry.id   c6ca86808cab5ffbd06ac1d032c75795
#
_cell.length_a   1.000
_cell.length_b   1.000
_cell.length_c   1.000
_cell.angle_alpha   90.00
_cell.angle_beta   90.00
_cell.angle_gamma   90.00
#
_symmetry.space_group_name_H-M   'P 1'
#
loop_
_entity.id
_entity.type
_entity.pdbx_description
1 polymer ?
#
loop_
_entity_poly.entity_id
_entity_poly.type
_entity_poly.pdbx_seq_one_letter_code
_entity_poly.pdbx_strand_id
1 'polypeptide(L)'
;MNPPYDAIVIGAGPNGLAAAITLAEAGQRVVVFEANETAGGGVRSLELTEPGFRHDFGAAVFPFGPASPFFRRLPLERYGLRWVHPDAPLAHPLDGGRAVLLYRSLKDTVAGLGSDGGRYRQLFEPAVDAWPKIAEEVLQPLVHLPRHLPALASFGLRAILPIRALADLAFRTEEARALWAGTAAHAALPFSAPGGSSFGLVLQALGHRVGWPIPAGGAQSLTDALVAHLEALGGEVVTGTRVDDLSGLPNADAVLADVSPRTMLRLAGDLLPASYRKALEGWRRGPASFKLDFALDGPIPWTNPDCARAATVHLGGTFEEIEASERATAEGRIPDRPYVLLAQHTLFDPSRAPEGKHTVWAYAHVPLGSAVDISDTIEAQIERFAPGFRDRVIARSVLDPAALQRHDANLVGGDIFGGSQDLVQLAARPVLRPDPYATGVRGLYLCSSSTPPGGGVHGMCGYNAARSALRDVFG
;
A
#
# COMPACT_ATOMS: atom_id res chain seq x y z
N MET A 1 -8.13 33.20 25.38
CA MET A 1 -7.24 33.19 24.18
C MET A 1 -7.74 32.09 23.29
N ASN A 2 -7.93 32.35 22.00
CA ASN A 2 -8.25 31.27 21.05
C ASN A 2 -7.09 30.27 21.06
N PRO A 3 -7.36 28.95 20.95
CA PRO A 3 -6.31 27.95 20.85
C PRO A 3 -5.42 28.26 19.64
N PRO A 4 -4.12 27.95 19.67
CA PRO A 4 -3.22 28.24 18.57
C PRO A 4 -3.61 27.49 17.29
N TYR A 5 -4.28 26.33 17.41
CA TYR A 5 -4.73 25.49 16.31
C TYR A 5 -6.22 25.15 16.48
N ASP A 6 -6.91 25.00 15.34
CA ASP A 6 -8.30 24.53 15.32
C ASP A 6 -8.31 22.98 15.25
N ALA A 7 -7.30 22.39 14.59
CA ALA A 7 -7.15 20.94 14.51
C ALA A 7 -5.70 20.48 14.68
N ILE A 8 -5.54 19.30 15.29
CA ILE A 8 -4.26 18.59 15.45
C ILE A 8 -4.34 17.26 14.70
N VAL A 9 -3.29 16.93 13.96
CA VAL A 9 -3.12 15.62 13.36
C VAL A 9 -1.94 14.91 14.01
N ILE A 10 -2.10 13.65 14.39
CA ILE A 10 -1.04 12.81 14.96
C ILE A 10 -0.58 11.83 13.88
N GLY A 11 0.67 11.98 13.43
CA GLY A 11 1.29 11.21 12.36
C GLY A 11 1.27 11.93 11.01
N ALA A 12 2.45 12.08 10.38
CA ALA A 12 2.65 12.68 9.07
C ALA A 12 2.80 11.62 7.96
N GLY A 13 2.11 10.49 8.08
CA GLY A 13 1.93 9.53 6.98
C GLY A 13 0.99 10.08 5.91
N PRO A 14 0.82 9.39 4.76
CA PRO A 14 0.00 9.89 3.65
C PRO A 14 -1.46 10.15 4.04
N ASN A 15 -2.00 9.43 5.02
CA ASN A 15 -3.36 9.66 5.51
C ASN A 15 -3.41 10.86 6.46
N GLY A 16 -2.45 11.00 7.38
CA GLY A 16 -2.36 12.17 8.26
C GLY A 16 -2.19 13.45 7.48
N LEU A 17 -1.28 13.49 6.49
CA LEU A 17 -1.11 14.63 5.60
C LEU A 17 -2.37 14.92 4.77
N ALA A 18 -3.08 13.88 4.32
CA ALA A 18 -4.35 14.06 3.61
C ALA A 18 -5.43 14.66 4.51
N ALA A 19 -5.48 14.27 5.77
CA ALA A 19 -6.39 14.85 6.74
C ALA A 19 -6.04 16.32 7.01
N ALA A 20 -4.76 16.63 7.25
CA ALA A 20 -4.29 17.98 7.51
C ALA A 20 -4.57 18.93 6.34
N ILE A 21 -4.24 18.52 5.09
CA ILE A 21 -4.51 19.29 3.89
C ILE A 21 -6.01 19.57 3.74
N THR A 22 -6.85 18.56 3.96
CA THR A 22 -8.32 18.71 3.82
C THR A 22 -8.88 19.72 4.82
N LEU A 23 -8.38 19.73 6.05
CA LEU A 23 -8.77 20.70 7.07
C LEU A 23 -8.23 22.11 6.75
N ALA A 24 -6.98 22.22 6.32
CA ALA A 24 -6.36 23.49 5.95
C ALA A 24 -7.04 24.14 4.73
N GLU A 25 -7.44 23.35 3.71
CA GLU A 25 -8.22 23.83 2.57
C GLU A 25 -9.61 24.37 3.00
N ALA A 26 -10.15 23.87 4.12
CA ALA A 26 -11.39 24.40 4.70
C ALA A 26 -11.17 25.61 5.62
N GLY A 27 -9.94 26.16 5.67
CA GLY A 27 -9.60 27.35 6.44
C GLY A 27 -9.25 27.09 7.90
N GLN A 28 -9.07 25.83 8.33
CA GLN A 28 -8.70 25.51 9.69
C GLN A 28 -7.17 25.66 9.89
N ARG A 29 -6.74 26.15 11.05
CA ARG A 29 -5.33 26.19 11.47
C ARG A 29 -4.94 24.82 11.96
N VAL A 30 -4.03 24.16 11.22
CA VAL A 30 -3.69 22.76 11.45
C VAL A 30 -2.21 22.60 11.80
N VAL A 31 -1.93 21.78 12.81
CA VAL A 31 -0.58 21.25 13.08
C VAL A 31 -0.58 19.73 12.99
N VAL A 32 0.50 19.19 12.42
CA VAL A 32 0.77 17.76 12.35
C VAL A 32 1.96 17.43 13.24
N PHE A 33 1.81 16.52 14.20
CA PHE A 33 2.91 16.01 15.02
C PHE A 33 3.38 14.67 14.47
N GLU A 34 4.67 14.57 14.12
CA GLU A 34 5.32 13.36 13.62
C GLU A 34 6.41 12.89 14.59
N ALA A 35 6.38 11.60 14.92
CA ALA A 35 7.33 11.02 15.88
C ALA A 35 8.75 10.86 15.32
N ASN A 36 8.89 10.65 14.01
CA ASN A 36 10.19 10.53 13.34
C ASN A 36 10.74 11.91 12.97
N GLU A 37 12.05 11.97 12.72
CA GLU A 37 12.73 13.18 12.25
C GLU A 37 12.29 13.60 10.83
N THR A 38 11.67 12.70 10.07
CA THR A 38 11.17 12.97 8.72
C THR A 38 9.71 12.53 8.61
N ALA A 39 8.88 13.35 7.97
CA ALA A 39 7.52 13.01 7.62
C ALA A 39 7.46 11.88 6.59
N GLY A 40 6.32 11.18 6.51
CA GLY A 40 6.01 10.23 5.44
C GLY A 40 5.54 8.86 5.90
N GLY A 41 5.76 8.46 7.15
CA GLY A 41 5.38 7.14 7.63
C GLY A 41 5.96 6.03 6.73
N GLY A 42 5.10 5.23 6.11
CA GLY A 42 5.48 4.21 5.12
C GLY A 42 5.87 4.74 3.73
N VAL A 43 5.85 6.06 3.51
CA VAL A 43 6.18 6.71 2.22
C VAL A 43 7.44 7.57 2.38
N ARG A 44 8.49 6.97 2.96
CA ARG A 44 9.82 7.57 3.14
C ARG A 44 10.84 6.88 2.26
N SER A 45 11.89 7.61 1.85
CA SER A 45 13.08 7.05 1.21
C SER A 45 14.29 7.28 2.09
N LEU A 46 15.09 6.25 2.30
CA LEU A 46 16.21 6.21 3.24
C LEU A 46 17.46 5.60 2.56
N GLU A 47 18.63 5.95 3.02
CA GLU A 47 19.88 5.25 2.69
C GLU A 47 20.02 4.04 3.64
N LEU A 48 19.47 2.89 3.21
CA LEU A 48 19.41 1.68 4.05
C LEU A 48 20.60 0.75 3.86
N THR A 49 21.36 0.89 2.78
CA THR A 49 22.53 0.06 2.45
C THR A 49 23.82 0.87 2.52
N GLU A 50 24.21 1.44 1.42
CA GLU A 50 25.44 2.23 1.28
C GLU A 50 25.09 3.71 1.00
N PRO A 51 25.98 4.67 1.32
CA PRO A 51 25.79 6.07 0.97
C PRO A 51 25.53 6.27 -0.52
N GLY A 52 24.53 7.12 -0.84
CA GLY A 52 24.11 7.38 -2.22
C GLY A 52 23.12 6.38 -2.80
N PHE A 53 22.80 5.30 -2.10
CA PHE A 53 21.75 4.35 -2.49
C PHE A 53 20.46 4.68 -1.75
N ARG A 54 19.46 5.19 -2.48
CA ARG A 54 18.17 5.59 -1.93
C ARG A 54 17.12 4.50 -2.08
N HIS A 55 16.69 3.96 -0.95
CA HIS A 55 15.67 2.89 -0.86
C HIS A 55 14.35 3.42 -0.31
N ASP A 56 13.24 2.95 -0.84
CA ASP A 56 11.93 3.24 -0.28
C ASP A 56 11.69 2.36 0.94
N PHE A 57 11.43 2.99 2.10
CA PHE A 57 11.25 2.26 3.36
C PHE A 57 10.05 1.32 3.31
N GLY A 58 8.89 1.81 2.89
CA GLY A 58 7.64 1.04 2.80
C GLY A 58 7.15 0.93 1.36
N ALA A 59 6.22 1.77 0.96
CA ALA A 59 5.66 1.74 -0.39
C ALA A 59 6.70 2.16 -1.44
N ALA A 60 6.85 1.34 -2.46
CA ALA A 60 7.84 1.51 -3.53
C ALA A 60 7.22 1.69 -4.92
N VAL A 61 5.96 1.29 -5.10
CA VAL A 61 5.19 1.38 -6.35
C VAL A 61 3.79 1.89 -6.05
N PHE A 62 3.26 2.80 -6.87
CA PHE A 62 2.13 3.64 -6.52
C PHE A 62 0.95 3.56 -7.52
N PRO A 63 0.30 2.40 -7.69
CA PRO A 63 -0.87 2.31 -8.57
C PRO A 63 -2.02 3.22 -8.12
N PHE A 64 -2.19 3.43 -6.81
CA PHE A 64 -3.18 4.36 -6.28
C PHE A 64 -2.73 5.84 -6.33
N GLY A 65 -1.44 6.15 -6.47
CA GLY A 65 -0.95 7.53 -6.46
C GLY A 65 -1.71 8.41 -7.47
N PRO A 66 -1.52 8.19 -8.78
CA PRO A 66 -2.23 8.97 -9.79
C PRO A 66 -3.71 8.59 -9.93
N ALA A 67 -4.16 7.48 -9.32
CA ALA A 67 -5.57 7.06 -9.37
C ALA A 67 -6.40 7.61 -8.20
N SER A 68 -5.77 8.05 -7.11
CA SER A 68 -6.46 8.54 -5.92
C SER A 68 -7.30 9.77 -6.24
N PRO A 69 -8.61 9.79 -5.91
CA PRO A 69 -9.43 10.99 -6.04
C PRO A 69 -8.88 12.16 -5.22
N PHE A 70 -8.24 11.89 -4.08
CA PHE A 70 -7.62 12.91 -3.24
C PHE A 70 -6.37 13.51 -3.91
N PHE A 71 -5.37 12.70 -4.26
CA PHE A 71 -4.11 13.21 -4.83
C PHE A 71 -4.30 13.90 -6.19
N ARG A 72 -5.22 13.40 -7.02
CA ARG A 72 -5.49 13.96 -8.36
C ARG A 72 -5.99 15.42 -8.34
N ARG A 73 -6.60 15.87 -7.26
CA ARG A 73 -7.10 17.24 -7.14
C ARG A 73 -6.05 18.20 -6.62
N LEU A 74 -4.93 17.69 -6.06
CA LEU A 74 -3.88 18.49 -5.50
C LEU A 74 -2.85 18.90 -6.56
N PRO A 75 -2.26 20.10 -6.47
CA PRO A 75 -1.27 20.58 -7.43
C PRO A 75 0.14 20.05 -7.10
N LEU A 76 0.30 18.75 -6.82
CA LEU A 76 1.54 18.16 -6.31
C LEU A 76 2.74 18.31 -7.26
N GLU A 77 2.48 18.39 -8.57
CA GLU A 77 3.52 18.67 -9.58
C GLU A 77 4.19 20.03 -9.37
N ARG A 78 3.46 21.03 -8.84
CA ARG A 78 4.03 22.35 -8.50
C ARG A 78 5.03 22.28 -7.36
N TYR A 79 4.93 21.22 -6.55
CA TYR A 79 5.81 20.95 -5.41
C TYR A 79 6.83 19.84 -5.72
N GLY A 80 7.07 19.56 -7.01
CA GLY A 80 8.15 18.71 -7.47
C GLY A 80 7.81 17.24 -7.67
N LEU A 81 6.58 16.78 -7.35
CA LEU A 81 6.20 15.40 -7.62
C LEU A 81 6.15 15.13 -9.12
N ARG A 82 6.89 14.11 -9.55
CA ARG A 82 6.86 13.59 -10.92
C ARG A 82 6.68 12.08 -10.86
N TRP A 83 5.75 11.56 -11.66
CA TRP A 83 5.55 10.12 -11.81
C TRP A 83 6.39 9.59 -12.98
N VAL A 84 7.19 8.58 -12.70
CA VAL A 84 7.94 7.81 -13.71
C VAL A 84 7.14 6.56 -14.02
N HIS A 85 6.85 6.33 -15.30
CA HIS A 85 6.10 5.17 -15.77
C HIS A 85 7.05 4.17 -16.44
N PRO A 86 7.22 2.96 -15.88
CA PRO A 86 7.90 1.87 -16.57
C PRO A 86 7.18 1.46 -17.86
N ASP A 87 7.88 0.79 -18.78
CA ASP A 87 7.30 0.27 -20.03
C ASP A 87 6.14 -0.70 -19.75
N ALA A 88 6.29 -1.53 -18.72
CA ALA A 88 5.26 -2.40 -18.19
C ALA A 88 5.05 -2.16 -16.68
N PRO A 89 3.81 -2.06 -16.19
CA PRO A 89 3.51 -2.05 -14.77
C PRO A 89 4.12 -3.20 -13.97
N LEU A 90 4.09 -4.42 -14.54
CA LEU A 90 4.45 -5.63 -13.84
C LEU A 90 5.01 -6.68 -14.80
N ALA A 91 6.05 -7.39 -14.36
CA ALA A 91 6.51 -8.64 -14.96
C ALA A 91 6.37 -9.80 -13.96
N HIS A 92 6.12 -10.99 -14.47
CA HIS A 92 6.05 -12.22 -13.70
C HIS A 92 6.84 -13.32 -14.43
N PRO A 93 8.07 -13.62 -14.01
CA PRO A 93 8.87 -14.68 -14.60
C PRO A 93 8.36 -16.07 -14.16
N LEU A 94 8.52 -17.02 -15.07
CA LEU A 94 8.24 -18.43 -14.90
C LEU A 94 9.50 -19.24 -15.21
N ASP A 95 9.54 -20.48 -14.73
CA ASP A 95 10.65 -21.38 -15.06
C ASP A 95 10.80 -21.59 -16.57
N GLY A 96 12.03 -21.93 -17.00
CA GLY A 96 12.36 -22.12 -18.41
C GLY A 96 12.53 -20.83 -19.20
N GLY A 97 12.78 -19.70 -18.53
CA GLY A 97 13.05 -18.41 -19.19
C GLY A 97 11.80 -17.75 -19.76
N ARG A 98 10.61 -18.19 -19.38
CA ARG A 98 9.34 -17.56 -19.74
C ARG A 98 9.05 -16.38 -18.81
N ALA A 99 8.26 -15.44 -19.28
CA ALA A 99 7.70 -14.38 -18.47
C ALA A 99 6.38 -13.91 -19.07
N VAL A 100 5.50 -13.41 -18.21
CA VAL A 100 4.28 -12.71 -18.61
C VAL A 100 4.32 -11.29 -18.07
N LEU A 101 3.89 -10.32 -18.90
CA LEU A 101 3.90 -8.91 -18.55
C LEU A 101 2.47 -8.35 -18.52
N LEU A 102 2.21 -7.53 -17.53
CA LEU A 102 1.08 -6.63 -17.53
C LEU A 102 1.52 -5.33 -18.19
N TYR A 103 0.94 -4.99 -19.32
CA TYR A 103 1.16 -3.70 -19.98
C TYR A 103 0.06 -2.70 -19.60
N ARG A 104 0.37 -1.40 -19.63
CA ARG A 104 -0.66 -0.37 -19.51
C ARG A 104 -1.71 -0.48 -20.61
N SER A 105 -1.30 -0.84 -21.82
CA SER A 105 -2.22 -1.20 -22.91
C SER A 105 -2.89 -2.54 -22.63
N LEU A 106 -4.21 -2.55 -22.44
CA LEU A 106 -4.98 -3.78 -22.32
C LEU A 106 -4.81 -4.68 -23.56
N LYS A 107 -4.73 -4.08 -24.75
CA LYS A 107 -4.51 -4.80 -26.02
C LYS A 107 -3.19 -5.59 -26.01
N ASP A 108 -2.12 -4.99 -25.49
CA ASP A 108 -0.79 -5.63 -25.50
C ASP A 108 -0.72 -6.75 -24.47
N THR A 109 -1.33 -6.58 -23.30
CA THR A 109 -1.47 -7.67 -22.31
C THR A 109 -2.28 -8.83 -22.88
N VAL A 110 -3.40 -8.54 -23.54
CA VAL A 110 -4.26 -9.54 -24.20
C VAL A 110 -3.48 -10.33 -25.27
N ALA A 111 -2.66 -9.65 -26.07
CA ALA A 111 -1.82 -10.29 -27.08
C ALA A 111 -0.77 -11.21 -26.45
N GLY A 112 -0.17 -10.83 -25.32
CA GLY A 112 0.82 -11.61 -24.59
C GLY A 112 0.24 -12.86 -23.88
N LEU A 113 -1.07 -12.92 -23.65
CA LEU A 113 -1.74 -14.03 -22.93
C LEU A 113 -2.29 -15.13 -23.87
N GLY A 114 -2.04 -15.05 -25.17
CA GLY A 114 -2.40 -16.10 -26.12
C GLY A 114 -3.88 -16.49 -26.05
N SER A 115 -4.15 -17.78 -25.79
CA SER A 115 -5.53 -18.32 -25.75
C SER A 115 -6.39 -17.73 -24.62
N ASP A 116 -5.80 -17.23 -23.55
CA ASP A 116 -6.56 -16.59 -22.46
C ASP A 116 -6.77 -15.09 -22.65
N GLY A 117 -6.16 -14.47 -23.66
CA GLY A 117 -6.29 -13.05 -23.93
C GLY A 117 -7.74 -12.56 -24.05
N GLY A 118 -8.59 -13.33 -24.74
CA GLY A 118 -10.02 -13.01 -24.87
C GLY A 118 -10.77 -13.02 -23.52
N ARG A 119 -10.47 -14.01 -22.66
CA ARG A 119 -11.06 -14.12 -21.31
C ARG A 119 -10.54 -13.02 -20.38
N TYR A 120 -9.25 -12.72 -20.47
CA TYR A 120 -8.63 -11.62 -19.75
C TYR A 120 -9.33 -10.30 -20.08
N ARG A 121 -9.54 -10.00 -21.37
CA ARG A 121 -10.28 -8.81 -21.80
C ARG A 121 -11.68 -8.75 -21.20
N GLN A 122 -12.46 -9.84 -21.29
CA GLN A 122 -13.82 -9.90 -20.74
C GLN A 122 -13.87 -9.65 -19.24
N LEU A 123 -12.82 -10.05 -18.51
CA LEU A 123 -12.71 -9.83 -17.07
C LEU A 123 -12.37 -8.39 -16.72
N PHE A 124 -11.38 -7.80 -17.40
CA PHE A 124 -10.76 -6.53 -16.97
C PHE A 124 -11.29 -5.29 -17.69
N GLU A 125 -11.66 -5.37 -18.98
CA GLU A 125 -12.13 -4.20 -19.73
C GLU A 125 -13.30 -3.47 -19.04
N PRO A 126 -14.34 -4.15 -18.50
CA PRO A 126 -15.42 -3.46 -17.79
C PRO A 126 -14.94 -2.74 -16.51
N ALA A 127 -13.97 -3.31 -15.79
CA ALA A 127 -13.43 -2.69 -14.59
C ALA A 127 -12.52 -1.49 -14.92
N VAL A 128 -11.73 -1.58 -16.00
CA VAL A 128 -10.88 -0.49 -16.51
C VAL A 128 -11.72 0.70 -16.95
N ASP A 129 -12.78 0.45 -17.72
CA ASP A 129 -13.66 1.50 -18.25
C ASP A 129 -14.49 2.16 -17.13
N ALA A 130 -15.02 1.34 -16.20
CA ALA A 130 -15.83 1.82 -15.09
C ALA A 130 -14.99 2.29 -13.88
N TRP A 131 -13.66 2.25 -13.94
CA TRP A 131 -12.78 2.53 -12.78
C TRP A 131 -13.14 3.84 -12.05
N PRO A 132 -13.38 4.99 -12.70
CA PRO A 132 -13.75 6.21 -11.97
C PRO A 132 -14.97 6.03 -11.07
N LYS A 133 -15.98 5.28 -11.54
CA LYS A 133 -17.20 4.97 -10.79
C LYS A 133 -16.95 3.96 -9.67
N ILE A 134 -16.14 2.93 -9.95
CA ILE A 134 -15.74 1.92 -8.96
C ILE A 134 -14.94 2.59 -7.84
N ALA A 135 -14.00 3.47 -8.18
CA ALA A 135 -13.17 4.17 -7.20
C ALA A 135 -14.01 5.01 -6.21
N GLU A 136 -15.07 5.67 -6.69
CA GLU A 136 -16.00 6.40 -5.82
C GLU A 136 -16.73 5.49 -4.83
N GLU A 137 -16.97 4.23 -5.19
CA GLU A 137 -17.66 3.26 -4.34
C GLU A 137 -16.72 2.53 -3.36
N VAL A 138 -15.50 2.19 -3.79
CA VAL A 138 -14.59 1.33 -2.99
C VAL A 138 -13.57 2.12 -2.18
N LEU A 139 -13.32 3.41 -2.50
CA LEU A 139 -12.36 4.25 -1.76
C LEU A 139 -13.04 5.08 -0.64
N GLN A 140 -14.08 4.54 -0.05
CA GLN A 140 -14.83 5.06 1.09
C GLN A 140 -15.35 3.87 1.94
N PRO A 141 -16.09 4.07 3.04
CA PRO A 141 -16.72 2.98 3.77
C PRO A 141 -17.56 2.11 2.84
N LEU A 142 -17.34 0.78 2.86
CA LEU A 142 -18.05 -0.14 1.95
C LEU A 142 -19.56 -0.21 2.22
N VAL A 143 -19.97 0.12 3.45
CA VAL A 143 -21.39 0.14 3.84
C VAL A 143 -21.95 1.55 3.64
N HIS A 144 -22.45 1.83 2.45
CA HIS A 144 -23.09 3.09 2.06
C HIS A 144 -24.15 2.86 0.97
N LEU A 145 -24.92 3.90 0.64
CA LEU A 145 -25.83 3.87 -0.51
C LEU A 145 -25.04 4.07 -1.79
N PRO A 146 -24.99 3.05 -2.70
CA PRO A 146 -24.22 3.15 -3.92
C PRO A 146 -24.75 4.22 -4.87
N ARG A 147 -23.87 5.01 -5.44
CA ARG A 147 -24.19 5.97 -6.53
C ARG A 147 -24.12 5.30 -7.91
N HIS A 148 -23.26 4.30 -8.06
CA HIS A 148 -22.95 3.63 -9.32
C HIS A 148 -23.25 2.13 -9.24
N LEU A 149 -24.48 1.78 -8.84
CA LEU A 149 -24.91 0.40 -8.59
C LEU A 149 -24.55 -0.59 -9.71
N PRO A 150 -24.74 -0.31 -11.03
CA PRO A 150 -24.34 -1.26 -12.07
C PRO A 150 -22.83 -1.54 -12.12
N ALA A 151 -22.01 -0.52 -11.94
CA ALA A 151 -20.55 -0.66 -11.92
C ALA A 151 -20.09 -1.45 -10.68
N LEU A 152 -20.62 -1.10 -9.51
CA LEU A 152 -20.33 -1.77 -8.25
C LEU A 152 -20.80 -3.23 -8.28
N ALA A 153 -22.00 -3.53 -8.80
CA ALA A 153 -22.49 -4.90 -8.91
C ALA A 153 -21.64 -5.74 -9.86
N SER A 154 -21.30 -5.21 -11.05
CA SER A 154 -20.45 -5.89 -12.01
C SER A 154 -19.05 -6.21 -11.43
N PHE A 155 -18.44 -5.27 -10.70
CA PHE A 155 -17.19 -5.45 -10.00
C PHE A 155 -17.35 -6.40 -8.81
N GLY A 156 -18.32 -6.17 -7.93
CA GLY A 156 -18.52 -6.86 -6.67
C GLY A 156 -18.78 -8.35 -6.82
N LEU A 157 -19.55 -8.77 -7.84
CA LEU A 157 -19.81 -10.19 -8.15
C LEU A 157 -18.52 -10.98 -8.42
N ARG A 158 -17.48 -10.33 -8.93
CA ARG A 158 -16.17 -10.93 -9.16
C ARG A 158 -15.24 -10.75 -7.96
N ALA A 159 -15.31 -9.58 -7.34
CA ALA A 159 -14.47 -9.19 -6.22
C ALA A 159 -14.69 -10.05 -4.96
N ILE A 160 -15.93 -10.51 -4.73
CA ILE A 160 -16.27 -11.36 -3.58
C ILE A 160 -15.73 -12.80 -3.72
N LEU A 161 -15.40 -13.25 -4.92
CA LEU A 161 -14.91 -14.59 -5.14
C LEU A 161 -13.54 -14.81 -4.49
N PRO A 162 -13.26 -16.04 -4.02
CA PRO A 162 -11.89 -16.45 -3.72
C PRO A 162 -10.98 -16.33 -4.95
N ILE A 163 -9.70 -16.06 -4.70
CA ILE A 163 -8.67 -15.89 -5.77
C ILE A 163 -8.63 -17.13 -6.67
N ARG A 164 -8.64 -18.34 -6.06
CA ARG A 164 -8.65 -19.62 -6.78
C ARG A 164 -9.91 -19.76 -7.62
N ALA A 165 -11.07 -19.50 -7.06
CA ALA A 165 -12.34 -19.68 -7.77
C ALA A 165 -12.41 -18.80 -9.02
N LEU A 166 -11.96 -17.54 -8.92
CA LEU A 166 -11.93 -16.65 -10.09
C LEU A 166 -10.89 -17.10 -11.13
N ALA A 167 -9.70 -17.58 -10.70
CA ALA A 167 -8.69 -18.12 -11.60
C ALA A 167 -9.22 -19.33 -12.39
N ASP A 168 -9.88 -20.27 -11.71
CA ASP A 168 -10.42 -21.50 -12.33
C ASP A 168 -11.56 -21.19 -13.32
N LEU A 169 -12.34 -20.15 -13.07
CA LEU A 169 -13.37 -19.65 -13.99
C LEU A 169 -12.78 -18.96 -15.21
N ALA A 170 -11.79 -18.07 -14.97
CA ALA A 170 -11.33 -17.13 -15.99
C ALA A 170 -10.17 -17.67 -16.85
N PHE A 171 -9.22 -18.44 -16.29
CA PHE A 171 -7.94 -18.71 -16.94
C PHE A 171 -7.64 -20.19 -17.08
N ARG A 172 -6.89 -20.54 -18.15
CA ARG A 172 -6.48 -21.91 -18.47
C ARG A 172 -4.96 -22.06 -18.63
N THR A 173 -4.29 -21.00 -19.08
CA THR A 173 -2.83 -21.02 -19.29
C THR A 173 -2.11 -20.71 -17.97
N GLU A 174 -0.90 -21.25 -17.84
CA GLU A 174 -0.05 -21.00 -16.66
C GLU A 174 0.30 -19.53 -16.55
N GLU A 175 0.60 -18.86 -17.65
CA GLU A 175 0.97 -17.44 -17.72
C GLU A 175 -0.15 -16.53 -17.18
N ALA A 176 -1.40 -16.75 -17.63
CA ALA A 176 -2.54 -15.95 -17.17
C ALA A 176 -2.86 -16.23 -15.70
N ARG A 177 -2.77 -17.48 -15.27
CA ARG A 177 -2.97 -17.86 -13.86
C ARG A 177 -1.89 -17.29 -12.95
N ALA A 178 -0.62 -17.34 -13.38
CA ALA A 178 0.51 -16.81 -12.61
C ALA A 178 0.44 -15.28 -12.48
N LEU A 179 0.15 -14.55 -13.57
CA LEU A 179 -0.06 -13.10 -13.54
C LEU A 179 -1.20 -12.71 -12.58
N TRP A 180 -2.31 -13.47 -12.63
CA TRP A 180 -3.43 -13.28 -11.71
C TRP A 180 -3.02 -13.55 -10.26
N ALA A 181 -2.37 -14.68 -9.98
CA ALA A 181 -1.92 -15.06 -8.64
C ALA A 181 -1.02 -14.00 -8.02
N GLY A 182 0.01 -13.54 -8.76
CA GLY A 182 0.93 -12.52 -8.27
C GLY A 182 0.24 -11.20 -7.90
N THR A 183 -0.72 -10.73 -8.71
CA THR A 183 -1.47 -9.51 -8.38
C THR A 183 -2.47 -9.72 -7.24
N ALA A 184 -3.11 -10.87 -7.17
CA ALA A 184 -4.10 -11.16 -6.14
C ALA A 184 -3.46 -11.47 -4.77
N ALA A 185 -2.20 -11.95 -4.74
CA ALA A 185 -1.45 -12.18 -3.51
C ALA A 185 -1.21 -10.91 -2.68
N HIS A 186 -1.33 -9.71 -3.26
CA HIS A 186 -1.38 -8.46 -2.50
C HIS A 186 -2.52 -8.38 -1.48
N ALA A 187 -3.53 -9.25 -1.55
CA ALA A 187 -4.54 -9.41 -0.51
C ALA A 187 -3.93 -9.92 0.81
N ALA A 188 -2.78 -10.61 0.75
CA ALA A 188 -2.16 -11.29 1.90
C ALA A 188 -3.16 -12.22 2.63
N LEU A 189 -3.94 -12.95 1.86
CA LEU A 189 -4.98 -13.87 2.29
C LEU A 189 -4.79 -15.23 1.63
N PRO A 190 -5.23 -16.34 2.28
CA PRO A 190 -5.35 -17.61 1.58
C PRO A 190 -6.18 -17.48 0.31
N PHE A 191 -5.76 -18.12 -0.77
CA PHE A 191 -6.45 -18.04 -2.08
C PHE A 191 -7.87 -18.60 -2.07
N SER A 192 -8.23 -19.37 -1.03
CA SER A 192 -9.58 -19.83 -0.75
C SER A 192 -10.47 -18.82 -0.01
N ALA A 193 -9.89 -17.70 0.49
CA ALA A 193 -10.64 -16.72 1.26
C ALA A 193 -11.57 -15.90 0.36
N PRO A 194 -12.86 -15.73 0.74
CA PRO A 194 -13.78 -14.85 0.04
C PRO A 194 -13.26 -13.39 0.02
N GLY A 195 -13.45 -12.71 -1.10
CA GLY A 195 -13.06 -11.31 -1.26
C GLY A 195 -11.62 -11.08 -1.69
N GLY A 196 -10.75 -12.09 -1.66
CA GLY A 196 -9.35 -11.96 -2.07
C GLY A 196 -9.18 -11.51 -3.53
N SER A 197 -10.11 -11.85 -4.41
CA SER A 197 -10.08 -11.41 -5.82
C SER A 197 -10.19 -9.90 -5.99
N SER A 198 -10.74 -9.17 -5.02
CA SER A 198 -10.90 -7.70 -5.12
C SER A 198 -9.57 -6.98 -5.32
N PHE A 199 -8.49 -7.44 -4.66
CA PHE A 199 -7.17 -6.84 -4.77
C PHE A 199 -6.55 -7.02 -6.16
N GLY A 200 -6.59 -8.24 -6.69
CA GLY A 200 -6.09 -8.52 -8.04
C GLY A 200 -6.88 -7.76 -9.11
N LEU A 201 -8.21 -7.67 -8.98
CA LEU A 201 -9.06 -6.92 -9.91
C LEU A 201 -8.74 -5.43 -9.89
N VAL A 202 -8.60 -4.83 -8.70
CA VAL A 202 -8.25 -3.41 -8.55
C VAL A 202 -6.86 -3.14 -9.12
N LEU A 203 -5.86 -3.91 -8.72
CA LEU A 203 -4.47 -3.66 -9.11
C LEU A 203 -4.24 -3.82 -10.62
N GLN A 204 -4.82 -4.84 -11.25
CA GLN A 204 -4.72 -4.99 -12.70
C GLN A 204 -5.53 -3.93 -13.46
N ALA A 205 -6.72 -3.57 -12.98
CA ALA A 205 -7.48 -2.45 -13.56
C ALA A 205 -6.70 -1.13 -13.49
N LEU A 206 -6.05 -0.86 -12.36
CA LEU A 206 -5.15 0.29 -12.20
C LEU A 206 -3.92 0.19 -13.11
N GLY A 207 -3.35 -0.99 -13.26
CA GLY A 207 -2.24 -1.24 -14.18
C GLY A 207 -2.58 -0.79 -15.61
N HIS A 208 -3.78 -1.06 -16.07
CA HIS A 208 -4.26 -0.62 -17.38
C HIS A 208 -4.66 0.87 -17.39
N ARG A 209 -5.27 1.36 -16.33
CA ARG A 209 -5.82 2.71 -16.31
C ARG A 209 -4.75 3.80 -16.15
N VAL A 210 -3.85 3.61 -15.19
CA VAL A 210 -2.83 4.60 -14.81
C VAL A 210 -1.41 4.05 -14.83
N GLY A 211 -1.24 2.74 -14.94
CA GLY A 211 0.05 2.07 -14.75
C GLY A 211 0.38 1.85 -13.26
N TRP A 212 1.60 1.38 -13.03
CA TRP A 212 2.20 1.28 -11.69
C TRP A 212 3.43 2.18 -11.64
N PRO A 213 3.25 3.50 -11.54
CA PRO A 213 4.36 4.44 -11.55
C PRO A 213 5.12 4.43 -10.22
N ILE A 214 6.32 4.99 -10.29
CA ILE A 214 7.16 5.30 -9.14
C ILE A 214 7.37 6.82 -9.05
N PRO A 215 7.50 7.42 -7.86
CA PRO A 215 7.87 8.82 -7.74
C PRO A 215 9.35 9.01 -8.11
N ALA A 216 9.66 9.99 -8.94
CA ALA A 216 11.04 10.35 -9.25
C ALA A 216 11.78 10.81 -7.98
N GLY A 217 12.98 10.25 -7.77
CA GLY A 217 13.78 10.54 -6.57
C GLY A 217 13.39 9.73 -5.33
N GLY A 218 12.35 8.87 -5.40
CA GLY A 218 11.90 8.03 -4.30
C GLY A 218 10.53 8.39 -3.75
N ALA A 219 9.98 7.51 -2.92
CA ALA A 219 8.68 7.67 -2.26
C ALA A 219 8.58 8.99 -1.49
N GLN A 220 9.68 9.43 -0.87
CA GLN A 220 9.77 10.68 -0.13
C GLN A 220 9.30 11.90 -0.94
N SER A 221 9.48 11.90 -2.27
CA SER A 221 9.05 13.01 -3.13
C SER A 221 7.53 13.25 -3.09
N LEU A 222 6.73 12.20 -2.89
CA LEU A 222 5.29 12.37 -2.67
C LEU A 222 5.01 13.01 -1.32
N THR A 223 5.71 12.58 -0.27
CA THR A 223 5.57 13.16 1.06
C THR A 223 5.98 14.63 1.07
N ASP A 224 7.14 14.95 0.49
CA ASP A 224 7.65 16.32 0.42
C ASP A 224 6.68 17.26 -0.31
N ALA A 225 6.09 16.78 -1.41
CA ALA A 225 5.07 17.55 -2.14
C ALA A 225 3.79 17.76 -1.31
N LEU A 226 3.36 16.78 -0.51
CA LEU A 226 2.20 16.91 0.38
C LEU A 226 2.49 17.89 1.53
N VAL A 227 3.67 17.81 2.14
CA VAL A 227 4.10 18.73 3.21
C VAL A 227 4.17 20.16 2.66
N ALA A 228 4.87 20.37 1.54
CA ALA A 228 4.99 21.70 0.93
C ALA A 228 3.62 22.29 0.54
N HIS A 229 2.67 21.45 0.10
CA HIS A 229 1.32 21.92 -0.17
C HIS A 229 0.57 22.31 1.11
N LEU A 230 0.69 21.50 2.18
CA LEU A 230 0.11 21.81 3.49
C LEU A 230 0.65 23.13 4.05
N GLU A 231 1.97 23.34 4.00
CA GLU A 231 2.63 24.59 4.44
C GLU A 231 2.18 25.79 3.62
N ALA A 232 1.99 25.64 2.30
CA ALA A 232 1.45 26.69 1.44
C ALA A 232 0.00 27.08 1.79
N LEU A 233 -0.75 26.16 2.45
CA LEU A 233 -2.09 26.43 3.00
C LEU A 233 -2.03 27.03 4.42
N GLY A 234 -0.83 27.21 5.00
CA GLY A 234 -0.64 27.72 6.36
C GLY A 234 -0.66 26.65 7.46
N GLY A 235 -0.64 25.37 7.10
CA GLY A 235 -0.47 24.28 8.06
C GLY A 235 0.99 24.11 8.50
N GLU A 236 1.19 23.42 9.61
CA GLU A 236 2.52 23.19 10.21
C GLU A 236 2.79 21.70 10.39
N VAL A 237 4.03 21.26 10.15
CA VAL A 237 4.48 19.89 10.44
C VAL A 237 5.65 19.93 11.43
N VAL A 238 5.45 19.35 12.60
CA VAL A 238 6.44 19.27 13.68
C VAL A 238 6.96 17.85 13.78
N THR A 239 8.16 17.60 13.27
CA THR A 239 8.83 16.29 13.31
C THR A 239 9.60 16.07 14.61
N GLY A 240 10.09 14.85 14.86
CA GLY A 240 10.79 14.48 16.10
C GLY A 240 9.92 14.57 17.36
N THR A 241 8.59 14.70 17.19
CA THR A 241 7.66 14.93 18.30
C THR A 241 6.65 13.80 18.42
N ARG A 242 6.96 12.86 19.31
CA ARG A 242 6.05 11.74 19.62
C ARG A 242 4.94 12.20 20.56
N VAL A 243 3.71 11.92 20.17
CA VAL A 243 2.53 12.10 21.04
C VAL A 243 2.30 10.79 21.81
N ASP A 244 2.53 10.83 23.10
CA ASP A 244 2.33 9.69 23.98
C ASP A 244 1.03 9.77 24.79
N ASP A 245 0.47 10.98 24.95
CA ASP A 245 -0.76 11.26 25.66
C ASP A 245 -1.50 12.42 25.00
N LEU A 246 -2.82 12.34 24.91
CA LEU A 246 -3.66 13.42 24.38
C LEU A 246 -3.71 14.65 25.29
N SER A 247 -3.51 14.48 26.59
CA SER A 247 -3.54 15.59 27.57
C SER A 247 -2.36 16.54 27.43
N GLY A 248 -1.25 16.10 26.82
CA GLY A 248 -0.09 16.91 26.53
C GLY A 248 -0.21 17.77 25.26
N LEU A 249 -1.26 17.58 24.48
CA LEU A 249 -1.49 18.34 23.25
C LEU A 249 -1.98 19.77 23.55
N PRO A 250 -1.66 20.75 22.69
CA PRO A 250 -2.33 22.04 22.70
C PRO A 250 -3.85 21.86 22.60
N ASN A 251 -4.62 22.82 23.11
CA ASN A 251 -6.06 22.82 22.91
C ASN A 251 -6.40 22.94 21.42
N ALA A 252 -7.29 22.09 20.93
CA ALA A 252 -7.85 22.13 19.59
C ALA A 252 -9.28 21.59 19.60
N ASP A 253 -10.10 21.99 18.63
CA ASP A 253 -11.47 21.52 18.50
C ASP A 253 -11.55 20.09 17.95
N ALA A 254 -10.55 19.69 17.14
CA ALA A 254 -10.45 18.34 16.59
C ALA A 254 -9.04 17.75 16.67
N VAL A 255 -8.96 16.45 16.95
CA VAL A 255 -7.73 15.63 16.88
C VAL A 255 -7.97 14.46 15.93
N LEU A 256 -7.17 14.36 14.87
CA LEU A 256 -7.23 13.26 13.91
C LEU A 256 -5.96 12.41 14.03
N ALA A 257 -6.10 11.15 14.39
CA ALA A 257 -4.98 10.27 14.69
C ALA A 257 -4.72 9.28 13.54
N ASP A 258 -3.61 9.50 12.81
CA ASP A 258 -3.08 8.54 11.82
C ASP A 258 -2.22 7.49 12.55
N VAL A 259 -2.87 6.72 13.42
CA VAL A 259 -2.22 5.73 14.26
C VAL A 259 -2.91 4.37 14.17
N SER A 260 -2.18 3.31 14.55
CA SER A 260 -2.78 1.97 14.64
C SER A 260 -3.84 1.89 15.77
N PRO A 261 -4.80 0.94 15.70
CA PRO A 261 -5.75 0.69 16.77
C PRO A 261 -5.08 0.47 18.13
N ARG A 262 -3.92 -0.21 18.17
CA ARG A 262 -3.13 -0.40 19.38
C ARG A 262 -2.65 0.94 19.97
N THR A 263 -2.18 1.84 19.12
CA THR A 263 -1.72 3.17 19.54
C THR A 263 -2.90 4.03 19.98
N MET A 264 -4.04 3.96 19.28
CA MET A 264 -5.26 4.67 19.70
C MET A 264 -5.74 4.22 21.09
N LEU A 265 -5.72 2.91 21.38
CA LEU A 265 -6.02 2.39 22.72
C LEU A 265 -5.07 2.94 23.78
N ARG A 266 -3.79 3.09 23.47
CA ARG A 266 -2.82 3.70 24.40
C ARG A 266 -3.06 5.18 24.63
N LEU A 267 -3.37 5.93 23.56
CA LEU A 267 -3.57 7.38 23.63
C LEU A 267 -4.88 7.79 24.30
N ALA A 268 -5.95 7.05 24.07
CA ALA A 268 -7.30 7.47 24.41
C ALA A 268 -8.17 6.35 25.04
N GLY A 269 -7.58 5.21 25.45
CA GLY A 269 -8.34 4.03 25.87
C GLY A 269 -9.41 4.32 26.93
N ASP A 270 -9.07 5.12 27.93
CA ASP A 270 -9.99 5.47 29.05
C ASP A 270 -11.08 6.46 28.62
N LEU A 271 -10.86 7.23 27.56
CA LEU A 271 -11.82 8.17 27.00
C LEU A 271 -12.80 7.50 26.03
N LEU A 272 -12.39 6.39 25.42
CA LEU A 272 -13.17 5.72 24.38
C LEU A 272 -14.43 5.05 24.95
N PRO A 273 -15.59 5.15 24.28
CA PRO A 273 -16.75 4.35 24.61
C PRO A 273 -16.41 2.85 24.67
N ALA A 274 -16.97 2.12 25.62
CA ALA A 274 -16.64 0.71 25.85
C ALA A 274 -16.79 -0.17 24.57
N SER A 275 -17.82 0.10 23.76
CA SER A 275 -18.05 -0.63 22.49
C SER A 275 -16.96 -0.35 21.45
N TYR A 276 -16.46 0.89 21.35
CA TYR A 276 -15.40 1.24 20.42
C TYR A 276 -14.06 0.67 20.89
N ARG A 277 -13.75 0.80 22.18
CA ARG A 277 -12.57 0.18 22.80
C ARG A 277 -12.52 -1.31 22.54
N LYS A 278 -13.63 -2.04 22.79
CA LYS A 278 -13.72 -3.48 22.53
C LYS A 278 -13.48 -3.83 21.05
N ALA A 279 -13.94 -2.98 20.12
CA ALA A 279 -13.68 -3.19 18.69
C ALA A 279 -12.20 -3.04 18.34
N LEU A 280 -11.51 -2.03 18.92
CA LEU A 280 -10.06 -1.85 18.74
C LEU A 280 -9.24 -2.99 19.39
N GLU A 281 -9.66 -3.48 20.56
CA GLU A 281 -9.04 -4.64 21.24
C GLU A 281 -9.19 -5.92 20.41
N GLY A 282 -10.33 -6.09 19.74
CA GLY A 282 -10.61 -7.21 18.83
C GLY A 282 -10.02 -7.05 17.42
N TRP A 283 -9.23 -5.99 17.17
CA TRP A 283 -8.65 -5.75 15.84
C TRP A 283 -7.71 -6.86 15.40
N ARG A 284 -8.04 -7.53 14.28
CA ARG A 284 -7.21 -8.59 13.71
C ARG A 284 -6.17 -7.99 12.77
N ARG A 285 -4.93 -8.45 12.92
CA ARG A 285 -3.82 -8.03 12.07
C ARG A 285 -3.69 -8.96 10.87
N GLY A 286 -3.09 -8.42 9.80
CA GLY A 286 -2.63 -9.19 8.66
C GLY A 286 -1.34 -9.96 8.97
N PRO A 287 -0.81 -10.73 8.02
CA PRO A 287 0.54 -11.26 8.10
C PRO A 287 1.56 -10.12 8.14
N ALA A 288 2.78 -10.46 8.54
CA ALA A 288 3.91 -9.55 8.49
C ALA A 288 4.60 -9.57 7.12
N SER A 289 5.40 -8.56 6.89
CA SER A 289 6.39 -8.54 5.80
C SER A 289 7.80 -8.71 6.35
N PHE A 290 8.62 -9.44 5.62
CA PHE A 290 10.08 -9.48 5.79
C PHE A 290 10.69 -8.84 4.54
N LYS A 291 11.43 -7.76 4.73
CA LYS A 291 11.87 -6.89 3.64
C LYS A 291 13.39 -6.90 3.50
N LEU A 292 13.86 -6.92 2.27
CA LEU A 292 15.26 -6.75 1.89
C LEU A 292 15.42 -5.56 0.94
N ASP A 293 16.47 -4.79 1.16
CA ASP A 293 16.95 -3.79 0.23
C ASP A 293 18.37 -4.14 -0.19
N PHE A 294 18.67 -3.98 -1.48
CA PHE A 294 19.99 -4.31 -2.01
C PHE A 294 20.58 -3.13 -2.78
N ALA A 295 21.86 -2.86 -2.54
CA ALA A 295 22.73 -2.10 -3.42
C ALA A 295 23.41 -3.09 -4.38
N LEU A 296 23.30 -2.87 -5.69
CA LEU A 296 23.85 -3.76 -6.71
C LEU A 296 24.91 -3.09 -7.57
N ASP A 297 25.86 -3.90 -8.03
CA ASP A 297 26.94 -3.52 -8.95
C ASP A 297 26.50 -3.51 -10.43
N GLY A 298 25.26 -3.65 -10.73
CA GLY A 298 24.70 -3.66 -12.06
C GLY A 298 23.22 -4.08 -12.00
N PRO A 299 22.52 -4.11 -13.15
CA PRO A 299 21.14 -4.52 -13.18
C PRO A 299 20.97 -6.00 -12.84
N ILE A 300 19.77 -6.38 -12.41
CA ILE A 300 19.41 -7.78 -12.14
C ILE A 300 19.57 -8.59 -13.44
N PRO A 301 20.33 -9.72 -13.43
CA PRO A 301 20.62 -10.53 -14.62
C PRO A 301 19.47 -11.49 -14.96
N TRP A 302 18.30 -10.96 -15.30
CA TRP A 302 17.11 -11.77 -15.58
C TRP A 302 17.35 -12.80 -16.69
N THR A 303 16.92 -14.04 -16.47
CA THR A 303 16.92 -15.08 -17.53
C THR A 303 16.02 -14.65 -18.71
N ASN A 304 14.88 -14.02 -18.41
CA ASN A 304 14.06 -13.38 -19.44
C ASN A 304 14.28 -11.86 -19.42
N PRO A 305 14.86 -11.26 -20.47
CA PRO A 305 15.19 -9.83 -20.50
C PRO A 305 13.97 -8.92 -20.43
N ASP A 306 12.77 -9.38 -20.78
CA ASP A 306 11.54 -8.58 -20.69
C ASP A 306 11.19 -8.22 -19.24
N CYS A 307 11.69 -8.95 -18.23
CA CYS A 307 11.53 -8.58 -16.83
C CYS A 307 12.16 -7.20 -16.50
N ALA A 308 13.18 -6.77 -17.23
CA ALA A 308 13.79 -5.46 -17.07
C ALA A 308 12.91 -4.30 -17.58
N ARG A 309 11.82 -4.57 -18.29
CA ARG A 309 10.87 -3.56 -18.79
C ARG A 309 9.86 -3.12 -17.72
N ALA A 310 9.82 -3.80 -16.59
CA ALA A 310 8.92 -3.49 -15.49
C ALA A 310 9.69 -3.01 -14.26
N ALA A 311 9.18 -1.98 -13.56
CA ALA A 311 9.75 -1.61 -12.26
C ALA A 311 9.38 -2.63 -11.18
N THR A 312 8.26 -3.31 -11.30
CA THR A 312 7.79 -4.33 -10.37
C THR A 312 7.89 -5.71 -10.99
N VAL A 313 8.44 -6.66 -10.23
CA VAL A 313 8.51 -8.08 -10.63
C VAL A 313 7.95 -8.95 -9.51
N HIS A 314 6.98 -9.80 -9.84
CA HIS A 314 6.42 -10.78 -8.90
C HIS A 314 7.13 -12.12 -9.07
N LEU A 315 7.84 -12.56 -8.05
CA LEU A 315 8.58 -13.82 -8.04
C LEU A 315 7.80 -14.85 -7.21
N GLY A 316 7.28 -15.87 -7.86
CA GLY A 316 6.50 -16.89 -7.18
C GLY A 316 6.33 -18.15 -8.04
N GLY A 317 6.74 -18.07 -9.31
CA GLY A 317 6.52 -19.16 -10.26
C GLY A 317 5.06 -19.34 -10.60
N THR A 318 4.52 -20.55 -10.47
CA THR A 318 3.15 -20.89 -10.85
C THR A 318 2.10 -20.37 -9.87
N PHE A 319 0.85 -20.38 -10.30
CA PHE A 319 -0.29 -20.07 -9.42
C PHE A 319 -0.27 -20.92 -8.14
N GLU A 320 0.00 -22.21 -8.28
CA GLU A 320 0.01 -23.17 -7.19
C GLU A 320 1.13 -22.93 -6.18
N GLU A 321 2.28 -22.48 -6.63
CA GLU A 321 3.41 -22.12 -5.75
C GLU A 321 3.08 -20.86 -4.93
N ILE A 322 2.51 -19.83 -5.54
CA ILE A 322 2.09 -18.61 -4.84
C ILE A 322 0.98 -18.92 -3.83
N GLU A 323 -0.02 -19.72 -4.22
CA GLU A 323 -1.06 -20.15 -3.29
C GLU A 323 -0.49 -20.92 -2.10
N ALA A 324 0.49 -21.81 -2.33
CA ALA A 324 1.15 -22.56 -1.26
C ALA A 324 1.91 -21.63 -0.31
N SER A 325 2.56 -20.60 -0.83
CA SER A 325 3.24 -19.55 -0.05
C SER A 325 2.26 -18.81 0.86
N GLU A 326 1.18 -18.26 0.30
CA GLU A 326 0.19 -17.51 1.06
C GLU A 326 -0.54 -18.39 2.10
N ARG A 327 -0.82 -19.64 1.75
CA ARG A 327 -1.40 -20.60 2.69
C ARG A 327 -0.46 -20.92 3.85
N ALA A 328 0.84 -21.17 3.58
CA ALA A 328 1.83 -21.42 4.64
C ALA A 328 1.89 -20.26 5.63
N THR A 329 1.95 -19.03 5.11
CA THR A 329 1.96 -17.81 5.93
C THR A 329 0.70 -17.69 6.79
N ALA A 330 -0.49 -17.94 6.23
CA ALA A 330 -1.75 -17.88 6.95
C ALA A 330 -1.89 -18.98 8.03
N GLU A 331 -1.21 -20.12 7.84
CA GLU A 331 -1.13 -21.21 8.81
C GLU A 331 -0.03 -20.99 9.87
N GLY A 332 0.63 -19.83 9.88
CA GLY A 332 1.70 -19.51 10.83
C GLY A 332 3.05 -20.16 10.52
N ARG A 333 3.25 -20.64 9.29
CA ARG A 333 4.49 -21.27 8.84
C ARG A 333 5.26 -20.37 7.86
N ILE A 334 6.57 -20.47 7.89
CA ILE A 334 7.42 -19.84 6.88
C ILE A 334 7.31 -20.65 5.57
N PRO A 335 7.04 -20.01 4.42
CA PRO A 335 7.00 -20.71 3.14
C PRO A 335 8.40 -21.11 2.68
N ASP A 336 8.57 -22.33 2.17
CA ASP A 336 9.84 -22.83 1.61
C ASP A 336 10.25 -22.05 0.33
N ARG A 337 9.25 -21.67 -0.47
CA ARG A 337 9.38 -20.85 -1.68
C ARG A 337 8.43 -19.67 -1.57
N PRO A 338 8.86 -18.55 -0.96
CA PRO A 338 7.99 -17.42 -0.73
C PRO A 338 7.60 -16.73 -2.05
N TYR A 339 6.38 -16.25 -2.09
CA TYR A 339 6.03 -15.20 -3.03
C TYR A 339 6.80 -13.93 -2.65
N VAL A 340 7.60 -13.41 -3.59
CA VAL A 340 8.41 -12.21 -3.38
C VAL A 340 7.94 -11.11 -4.32
N LEU A 341 7.59 -9.97 -3.76
CA LEU A 341 7.35 -8.75 -4.50
C LEU A 341 8.65 -7.95 -4.56
N LEU A 342 9.14 -7.72 -5.80
CA LEU A 342 10.40 -7.05 -6.03
C LEU A 342 10.18 -5.76 -6.84
N ALA A 343 10.94 -4.71 -6.53
CA ALA A 343 11.00 -3.49 -7.34
C ALA A 343 12.46 -3.13 -7.68
N GLN A 344 12.68 -2.73 -8.95
CA GLN A 344 13.99 -2.39 -9.54
C GLN A 344 13.95 -0.97 -10.10
N HIS A 345 13.84 0.02 -9.21
CA HIS A 345 13.53 1.41 -9.53
C HIS A 345 14.55 2.09 -10.44
N THR A 346 15.84 1.81 -10.24
CA THR A 346 16.96 2.49 -10.91
C THR A 346 17.02 2.25 -12.41
N LEU A 347 16.33 1.26 -12.93
CA LEU A 347 16.17 1.08 -14.39
C LEU A 347 15.36 2.22 -15.03
N PHE A 348 14.51 2.89 -14.26
CA PHE A 348 13.60 3.94 -14.72
C PHE A 348 13.87 5.30 -14.05
N ASP A 349 14.53 5.27 -12.89
CA ASP A 349 14.93 6.44 -12.11
C ASP A 349 16.38 6.28 -11.61
N PRO A 350 17.37 6.58 -12.46
CA PRO A 350 18.79 6.39 -12.11
C PRO A 350 19.27 7.32 -10.99
N SER A 351 18.48 8.33 -10.59
CA SER A 351 18.84 9.23 -9.49
C SER A 351 18.91 8.56 -8.11
N ARG A 352 18.48 7.30 -7.99
CA ARG A 352 18.42 6.56 -6.72
C ARG A 352 19.69 5.80 -6.35
N ALA A 353 20.69 5.78 -7.23
CA ALA A 353 21.98 5.12 -6.97
C ALA A 353 23.11 5.86 -7.69
N PRO A 354 24.38 5.64 -7.31
CA PRO A 354 25.52 6.10 -8.08
C PRO A 354 25.51 5.56 -9.52
N GLU A 355 26.18 6.25 -10.43
CA GLU A 355 26.24 5.87 -11.84
C GLU A 355 26.66 4.41 -12.05
N GLY A 356 25.90 3.68 -12.86
CA GLY A 356 26.11 2.25 -13.14
C GLY A 356 25.72 1.30 -12.00
N LYS A 357 25.23 1.82 -10.88
CA LYS A 357 24.74 1.03 -9.74
C LYS A 357 23.23 1.00 -9.71
N HIS A 358 22.68 0.01 -8.95
CA HIS A 358 21.24 -0.20 -8.90
C HIS A 358 20.75 -0.46 -7.48
N THR A 359 19.50 -0.10 -7.23
CA THR A 359 18.77 -0.47 -6.01
C THR A 359 17.73 -1.53 -6.32
N VAL A 360 17.57 -2.46 -5.39
CA VAL A 360 16.44 -3.41 -5.37
C VAL A 360 15.75 -3.32 -4.03
N TRP A 361 14.45 -3.33 -4.05
CA TRP A 361 13.55 -3.42 -2.93
C TRP A 361 12.75 -4.71 -3.09
N ALA A 362 12.69 -5.55 -2.05
CA ALA A 362 11.98 -6.81 -2.11
C ALA A 362 11.36 -7.14 -0.75
N TYR A 363 10.19 -7.79 -0.74
CA TYR A 363 9.65 -8.37 0.48
C TYR A 363 8.86 -9.65 0.20
N ALA A 364 8.72 -10.46 1.24
CA ALA A 364 7.85 -11.63 1.26
C ALA A 364 6.91 -11.57 2.48
N HIS A 365 5.77 -12.24 2.38
CA HIS A 365 4.86 -12.40 3.51
C HIS A 365 5.40 -13.48 4.46
N VAL A 366 5.35 -13.17 5.76
CA VAL A 366 5.71 -14.08 6.85
C VAL A 366 4.62 -14.03 7.94
N PRO A 367 4.56 -15.02 8.84
CA PRO A 367 3.64 -14.96 9.98
C PRO A 367 3.86 -13.68 10.80
N LEU A 368 2.77 -13.14 11.34
CA LEU A 368 2.78 -11.93 12.15
C LEU A 368 3.81 -12.01 13.28
N GLY A 369 4.71 -11.03 13.36
CA GLY A 369 5.74 -10.96 14.39
C GLY A 369 6.84 -12.02 14.28
N SER A 370 6.97 -12.69 13.14
CA SER A 370 8.03 -13.68 12.90
C SER A 370 9.41 -13.09 13.15
N ALA A 371 10.26 -13.83 13.88
CA ALA A 371 11.67 -13.50 14.09
C ALA A 371 12.60 -14.38 13.23
N VAL A 372 12.04 -15.16 12.30
CA VAL A 372 12.83 -16.03 11.42
C VAL A 372 13.44 -15.20 10.30
N ASP A 373 14.77 -15.27 10.16
CA ASP A 373 15.47 -14.69 9.01
C ASP A 373 15.25 -15.55 7.77
N ILE A 374 14.63 -14.95 6.75
CA ILE A 374 14.37 -15.58 5.44
C ILE A 374 15.16 -14.93 4.31
N SER A 375 16.21 -14.18 4.63
CA SER A 375 17.04 -13.46 3.65
C SER A 375 17.52 -14.39 2.54
N ASP A 376 18.14 -15.50 2.91
CA ASP A 376 18.70 -16.48 1.95
C ASP A 376 17.59 -17.12 1.10
N THR A 377 16.39 -17.27 1.66
CA THR A 377 15.23 -17.84 0.95
C THR A 377 14.68 -16.86 -0.10
N ILE A 378 14.61 -15.56 0.22
CA ILE A 378 14.25 -14.50 -0.73
C ILE A 378 15.29 -14.41 -1.84
N GLU A 379 16.59 -14.40 -1.49
CA GLU A 379 17.67 -14.37 -2.47
C GLU A 379 17.66 -15.60 -3.38
N ALA A 380 17.39 -16.79 -2.83
CA ALA A 380 17.27 -18.01 -3.64
C ALA A 380 16.11 -17.93 -4.63
N GLN A 381 15.01 -17.26 -4.24
CA GLN A 381 13.89 -17.04 -5.15
C GLN A 381 14.23 -16.02 -6.26
N ILE A 382 15.04 -15.01 -5.97
CA ILE A 382 15.54 -14.08 -7.00
C ILE A 382 16.51 -14.81 -7.95
N GLU A 383 17.50 -15.57 -7.39
CA GLU A 383 18.48 -16.38 -8.15
C GLU A 383 17.80 -17.37 -9.11
N ARG A 384 16.65 -17.95 -8.74
CA ARG A 384 15.90 -18.89 -9.59
C ARG A 384 15.57 -18.28 -10.96
N PHE A 385 15.25 -17.00 -10.99
CA PHE A 385 14.84 -16.29 -12.22
C PHE A 385 15.91 -15.35 -12.77
N ALA A 386 16.94 -15.08 -11.98
CA ALA A 386 18.05 -14.20 -12.31
C ALA A 386 19.39 -14.78 -11.80
N PRO A 387 19.88 -15.88 -12.42
CA PRO A 387 21.14 -16.51 -12.00
C PRO A 387 22.32 -15.52 -12.04
N GLY A 388 23.09 -15.46 -10.96
CA GLY A 388 24.18 -14.49 -10.76
C GLY A 388 23.72 -13.19 -10.09
N PHE A 389 22.50 -13.12 -9.57
CA PHE A 389 22.03 -11.97 -8.79
C PHE A 389 22.92 -11.73 -7.56
N ARG A 390 23.26 -12.78 -6.81
CA ARG A 390 24.08 -12.69 -5.60
C ARG A 390 25.46 -12.10 -5.87
N ASP A 391 26.04 -12.38 -7.05
CA ASP A 391 27.34 -11.84 -7.46
C ASP A 391 27.28 -10.31 -7.72
N ARG A 392 26.10 -9.76 -7.90
CA ARG A 392 25.87 -8.32 -8.07
C ARG A 392 25.66 -7.56 -6.77
N VAL A 393 25.42 -8.25 -5.65
CA VAL A 393 25.11 -7.61 -4.38
C VAL A 393 26.34 -6.97 -3.77
N ILE A 394 26.33 -5.65 -3.63
CA ILE A 394 27.35 -4.86 -2.92
C ILE A 394 27.04 -4.87 -1.42
N ALA A 395 25.77 -4.57 -1.08
CA ALA A 395 25.31 -4.54 0.30
C ALA A 395 23.81 -4.85 0.36
N ARG A 396 23.36 -5.33 1.51
CA ARG A 396 21.93 -5.55 1.79
C ARG A 396 21.53 -4.97 3.14
N SER A 397 20.29 -4.55 3.26
CA SER A 397 19.63 -4.21 4.51
C SER A 397 18.47 -5.15 4.76
N VAL A 398 18.29 -5.55 6.00
CA VAL A 398 17.23 -6.47 6.44
C VAL A 398 16.27 -5.72 7.35
N LEU A 399 15.01 -5.67 6.98
CA LEU A 399 13.94 -5.16 7.82
C LEU A 399 12.97 -6.31 8.14
N ASP A 400 13.24 -6.99 9.24
CA ASP A 400 12.34 -7.98 9.82
C ASP A 400 11.07 -7.32 10.38
N PRO A 401 10.04 -8.08 10.77
CA PRO A 401 8.81 -7.53 11.35
C PRO A 401 9.03 -6.57 12.53
N ALA A 402 10.03 -6.83 13.37
CA ALA A 402 10.36 -5.97 14.51
C ALA A 402 11.04 -4.67 14.07
N ALA A 403 11.93 -4.74 13.08
CA ALA A 403 12.59 -3.57 12.49
C ALA A 403 11.55 -2.67 11.78
N LEU A 404 10.64 -3.24 11.00
CA LEU A 404 9.55 -2.49 10.38
C LEU A 404 8.75 -1.71 11.43
N GLN A 405 8.36 -2.37 12.54
CA GLN A 405 7.64 -1.70 13.64
C GLN A 405 8.48 -0.63 14.36
N ARG A 406 9.81 -0.79 14.47
CA ARG A 406 10.68 0.25 15.05
C ARG A 406 10.74 1.50 14.17
N HIS A 407 10.76 1.34 12.86
CA HIS A 407 10.78 2.44 11.90
C HIS A 407 9.43 3.13 11.74
N ASP A 408 8.33 2.38 11.87
CA ASP A 408 6.97 2.91 11.84
C ASP A 408 6.10 2.15 12.85
N ALA A 409 5.72 2.83 13.93
CA ALA A 409 4.95 2.26 15.04
C ALA A 409 3.55 1.75 14.64
N ASN A 410 3.05 2.13 13.46
CA ASN A 410 1.79 1.63 12.91
C ASN A 410 1.89 0.23 12.32
N LEU A 411 3.12 -0.19 11.91
CA LEU A 411 3.40 -1.52 11.35
C LEU A 411 3.55 -2.57 12.46
N VAL A 412 2.54 -2.71 13.30
CA VAL A 412 2.58 -3.55 14.50
C VAL A 412 2.80 -5.01 14.15
N GLY A 413 3.90 -5.58 14.64
CA GLY A 413 4.30 -6.96 14.33
C GLY A 413 4.71 -7.17 12.89
N GLY A 414 4.98 -6.10 12.12
CA GLY A 414 5.33 -6.13 10.69
C GLY A 414 4.12 -6.15 9.75
N ASP A 415 2.89 -5.97 10.26
CA ASP A 415 1.68 -5.84 9.43
C ASP A 415 1.71 -4.51 8.66
N ILE A 416 1.96 -4.57 7.36
CA ILE A 416 2.00 -3.40 6.45
C ILE A 416 0.63 -3.04 5.88
N PHE A 417 -0.41 -3.85 6.14
CA PHE A 417 -1.75 -3.69 5.56
C PHE A 417 -2.68 -2.87 6.45
N GLY A 418 -2.23 -2.57 7.68
CA GLY A 418 -3.04 -1.88 8.69
C GLY A 418 -4.20 -2.73 9.20
N GLY A 419 -4.03 -4.05 9.22
CA GLY A 419 -4.98 -5.07 9.67
C GLY A 419 -5.35 -6.09 8.61
N SER A 420 -6.00 -7.18 9.02
CA SER A 420 -6.48 -8.23 8.11
C SER A 420 -7.37 -7.66 7.01
N GLN A 421 -7.21 -8.17 5.81
CA GLN A 421 -7.93 -7.73 4.61
C GLN A 421 -9.11 -8.66 4.26
N ASP A 422 -9.58 -9.49 5.19
CA ASP A 422 -10.78 -10.28 5.00
C ASP A 422 -12.05 -9.42 4.91
N LEU A 423 -13.07 -9.93 4.23
CA LEU A 423 -14.30 -9.18 3.94
C LEU A 423 -14.98 -8.58 5.17
N VAL A 424 -14.98 -9.32 6.30
CA VAL A 424 -15.67 -8.87 7.51
C VAL A 424 -14.98 -7.63 8.06
N GLN A 425 -13.64 -7.67 8.14
CA GLN A 425 -12.89 -6.54 8.67
C GLN A 425 -12.81 -5.38 7.67
N LEU A 426 -12.80 -5.65 6.35
CA LEU A 426 -12.90 -4.57 5.35
C LEU A 426 -14.24 -3.82 5.46
N ALA A 427 -15.34 -4.53 5.68
CA ALA A 427 -16.67 -3.91 5.83
C ALA A 427 -16.86 -3.19 7.17
N ALA A 428 -16.22 -3.68 8.25
CA ALA A 428 -16.38 -3.18 9.61
C ALA A 428 -15.07 -2.56 10.17
N ARG A 429 -14.41 -1.74 9.40
CA ARG A 429 -13.06 -1.20 9.66
C ARG A 429 -13.10 0.20 10.30
N PRO A 430 -12.66 0.46 11.55
CA PRO A 430 -12.43 -0.52 12.63
C PRO A 430 -13.73 -0.96 13.30
N VAL A 431 -14.84 -0.30 13.01
CA VAL A 431 -16.18 -0.55 13.55
C VAL A 431 -17.22 -0.44 12.45
N LEU A 432 -18.28 -1.23 12.56
CA LEU A 432 -19.44 -1.12 11.67
C LEU A 432 -20.34 0.02 12.15
N ARG A 433 -20.12 1.21 11.56
CA ARG A 433 -20.90 2.43 11.84
C ARG A 433 -21.09 3.24 10.55
N PRO A 434 -22.10 4.13 10.47
CA PRO A 434 -22.26 5.07 9.36
C PRO A 434 -21.02 5.98 9.18
N ASP A 435 -20.41 6.38 10.30
CA ASP A 435 -19.14 7.10 10.35
C ASP A 435 -18.11 6.27 11.13
N PRO A 436 -17.26 5.48 10.44
CA PRO A 436 -16.27 4.64 11.10
C PRO A 436 -15.02 5.40 11.55
N TYR A 437 -14.86 6.67 11.16
CA TYR A 437 -13.72 7.52 11.54
C TYR A 437 -13.89 8.12 12.94
N ALA A 438 -15.13 8.46 13.32
CA ALA A 438 -15.45 9.02 14.61
C ALA A 438 -15.31 7.96 15.73
N THR A 439 -14.53 8.27 16.77
CA THR A 439 -14.29 7.36 17.89
C THR A 439 -15.46 7.27 18.88
N GLY A 440 -16.36 8.23 18.83
CA GLY A 440 -17.42 8.44 19.82
C GLY A 440 -17.00 9.39 20.94
N VAL A 441 -15.76 9.83 20.98
CA VAL A 441 -15.30 10.99 21.76
C VAL A 441 -15.42 12.22 20.88
N ARG A 442 -16.07 13.27 21.37
CA ARG A 442 -16.26 14.49 20.58
C ARG A 442 -14.91 15.07 20.17
N GLY A 443 -14.75 15.36 18.88
CA GLY A 443 -13.53 15.94 18.32
C GLY A 443 -12.38 14.96 18.12
N LEU A 444 -12.53 13.66 18.45
CA LEU A 444 -11.46 12.66 18.26
C LEU A 444 -11.80 11.68 17.14
N TYR A 445 -10.91 11.57 16.16
CA TYR A 445 -11.07 10.72 14.96
C TYR A 445 -9.88 9.80 14.76
N LEU A 446 -10.12 8.61 14.22
CA LEU A 446 -9.08 7.71 13.68
C LEU A 446 -9.04 7.88 12.17
N CYS A 447 -7.84 8.08 11.58
CA CYS A 447 -7.70 8.37 10.16
C CYS A 447 -6.63 7.53 9.45
N SER A 448 -6.10 6.50 10.10
CA SER A 448 -5.08 5.61 9.54
C SER A 448 -5.66 4.56 8.58
N SER A 449 -4.77 3.76 7.98
CA SER A 449 -5.14 2.59 7.15
C SER A 449 -6.01 1.55 7.88
N SER A 450 -6.17 1.66 9.20
CA SER A 450 -7.13 0.88 9.97
C SER A 450 -8.58 1.37 9.87
N THR A 451 -8.82 2.45 9.10
CA THR A 451 -10.16 2.94 8.72
C THR A 451 -10.41 2.74 7.23
N PRO A 452 -11.67 2.82 6.74
CA PRO A 452 -11.93 2.70 5.31
C PRO A 452 -11.22 3.79 4.48
N PRO A 453 -10.79 3.45 3.27
CA PRO A 453 -10.95 2.18 2.56
C PRO A 453 -9.90 1.12 2.94
N GLY A 454 -8.95 1.41 3.80
CA GLY A 454 -7.92 0.46 4.22
C GLY A 454 -6.52 0.78 3.72
N GLY A 455 -5.69 -0.26 3.53
CA GLY A 455 -4.31 -0.12 3.10
C GLY A 455 -4.16 0.39 1.67
N GLY A 456 -3.04 1.05 1.41
CA GLY A 456 -2.68 1.63 0.12
C GLY A 456 -2.32 3.12 0.24
N VAL A 457 -1.45 3.59 -0.67
CA VAL A 457 -1.05 5.01 -0.69
C VAL A 457 -2.04 5.80 -1.54
N HIS A 458 -3.15 6.20 -0.93
CA HIS A 458 -4.23 6.96 -1.58
C HIS A 458 -4.70 8.19 -0.78
N GLY A 459 -4.35 8.31 0.51
CA GLY A 459 -4.78 9.42 1.37
C GLY A 459 -6.26 9.45 1.73
N MET A 460 -7.06 8.49 1.26
CA MET A 460 -8.52 8.53 1.39
C MET A 460 -9.02 8.29 2.81
N CYS A 461 -8.27 7.54 3.64
CA CYS A 461 -8.64 7.38 5.06
C CYS A 461 -8.60 8.73 5.77
N GLY A 462 -7.52 9.49 5.60
CA GLY A 462 -7.38 10.82 6.16
C GLY A 462 -8.37 11.83 5.59
N TYR A 463 -8.53 11.85 4.26
CA TYR A 463 -9.50 12.71 3.59
C TYR A 463 -10.93 12.52 4.11
N ASN A 464 -11.38 11.28 4.21
CA ASN A 464 -12.72 10.98 4.67
C ASN A 464 -12.89 11.31 6.17
N ALA A 465 -11.88 11.02 7.01
CA ALA A 465 -11.89 11.37 8.43
C ALA A 465 -11.96 12.89 8.64
N ALA A 466 -11.19 13.67 7.87
CA ALA A 466 -11.24 15.13 7.92
C ALA A 466 -12.60 15.67 7.51
N ARG A 467 -13.24 15.09 6.49
CA ARG A 467 -14.62 15.45 6.12
C ARG A 467 -15.63 15.17 7.23
N SER A 468 -15.43 14.09 8.00
CA SER A 468 -16.24 13.83 9.18
C SER A 468 -16.03 14.90 10.25
N ALA A 469 -14.78 15.26 10.53
CA ALA A 469 -14.46 16.33 11.49
C ALA A 469 -15.03 17.68 11.04
N LEU A 470 -14.90 18.03 9.76
CA LEU A 470 -15.47 19.27 9.22
C LEU A 470 -16.99 19.34 9.42
N ARG A 471 -17.70 18.25 9.17
CA ARG A 471 -19.16 18.18 9.36
C ARG A 471 -19.58 18.27 10.82
N ASP A 472 -18.85 17.58 11.73
CA ASP A 472 -19.28 17.34 13.09
C ASP A 472 -18.80 18.42 14.08
N VAL A 473 -17.71 19.14 13.74
CA VAL A 473 -17.04 20.11 14.62
C VAL A 473 -17.05 21.52 14.05
N PHE A 474 -16.86 21.67 12.73
CA PHE A 474 -16.62 22.96 12.09
C PHE A 474 -17.78 23.41 11.19
N GLY A 475 -18.79 22.54 10.94
CA GLY A 475 -19.96 22.80 10.07
C GLY A 475 -21.20 23.34 10.77
#